data_11bd4905de986c31c4a4acdee8d97083
#
_entry.id   11bd4905de986c31c4a4acdee8d97083
#
_cell.length_a   1.000
_cell.length_b   1.000
_cell.length_c   1.000
_cell.angle_alpha   90.00
_cell.angle_beta   90.00
_cell.angle_gamma   90.00
#
_symmetry.space_group_name_H-M   'P 1'
#
loop_
_entity.id
_entity.type
_entity.pdbx_description
1 polymer ?
#
loop_
_entity_poly.entity_id
_entity_poly.type
_entity_poly.pdbx_seq_one_letter_code
_entity_poly.pdbx_strand_id
1 'polypeptide(L)'
;VVGTITMMIITFFDYKKLKNYLWQLYGIGIILMLLVRIVGKKTLGAQRWIKLGPITIQPSEFVKIIIIIILAYWITSRFKRGIRNLKDLIMAFLPAIPLLILILAQPDLGTTLIVTFSFGCMIFLYKTNPVLIAGIMITILLIFGTYPLYRPLLSDYQQKRVETFLNPEQDKQGGGWQVTQSKISVGAGGFIGSGIFKGSQSRLEFLPEAQTDFIFSIISEETGFLGSSIVLGLYFWLIYSLIRISKKVDDDFGKLLLYGIAGIFLFHVLINVGMTLGLAPVTGKPLLLLSYGGSSFLSSFMLIGLAESVKVNSD
;
A
#
# COMPACT_ATOMS: atom_id res chain seq x y z
N VAL A 1 -15.63 11.63 10.00
CA VAL A 1 -15.51 12.20 11.36
C VAL A 1 -14.34 11.52 12.11
N VAL A 2 -14.38 10.20 12.40
CA VAL A 2 -13.32 9.50 13.19
C VAL A 2 -11.94 9.67 12.55
N GLY A 3 -11.80 9.43 11.25
CA GLY A 3 -10.54 9.60 10.53
C GLY A 3 -9.97 11.01 10.65
N THR A 4 -10.81 12.04 10.48
CA THR A 4 -10.38 13.45 10.57
C THR A 4 -9.93 13.80 12.00
N ILE A 5 -10.66 13.33 13.01
CA ILE A 5 -10.27 13.54 14.41
C ILE A 5 -8.91 12.86 14.69
N THR A 6 -8.74 11.61 14.25
CA THR A 6 -7.47 10.88 14.41
C THR A 6 -6.32 11.61 13.71
N MET A 7 -6.54 12.09 12.48
CA MET A 7 -5.57 12.90 11.75
C MET A 7 -5.15 14.12 12.56
N MET A 8 -6.12 14.90 13.07
CA MET A 8 -5.84 16.10 13.87
C MET A 8 -5.03 15.76 15.12
N ILE A 9 -5.42 14.73 15.88
CA ILE A 9 -4.68 14.31 17.08
C ILE A 9 -3.22 14.00 16.73
N ILE A 10 -2.99 13.25 15.65
CA ILE A 10 -1.64 12.87 15.23
C ILE A 10 -0.86 14.07 14.72
N THR A 11 -1.49 15.03 14.04
CA THR A 11 -0.85 16.25 13.54
C THR A 11 -0.25 17.09 14.67
N PHE A 12 -0.95 17.21 15.79
CA PHE A 12 -0.45 17.96 16.95
C PHE A 12 0.52 17.17 17.83
N PHE A 13 0.62 15.87 17.63
CA PHE A 13 1.61 15.05 18.31
C PHE A 13 2.97 15.19 17.62
N ASP A 14 4.01 15.59 18.35
CA ASP A 14 5.36 15.71 17.81
C ASP A 14 5.92 14.35 17.37
N TYR A 15 6.11 14.19 16.07
CA TYR A 15 6.64 12.96 15.48
C TYR A 15 8.03 12.58 16.01
N LYS A 16 8.83 13.60 16.46
CA LYS A 16 10.17 13.36 17.03
C LYS A 16 10.08 12.48 18.29
N LYS A 17 8.98 12.56 19.05
CA LYS A 17 8.73 11.75 20.26
C LYS A 17 8.51 10.27 19.94
N LEU A 18 8.12 9.92 18.71
CA LEU A 18 7.98 8.52 18.30
C LEU A 18 9.28 7.73 18.46
N LYS A 19 10.44 8.40 18.38
CA LYS A 19 11.75 7.79 18.63
C LYS A 19 11.88 7.17 20.01
N ASN A 20 11.16 7.70 21.00
CA ASN A 20 11.18 7.21 22.39
C ASN A 20 10.28 5.99 22.62
N TYR A 21 9.33 5.76 21.72
CA TYR A 21 8.31 4.71 21.86
C TYR A 21 8.47 3.57 20.84
N LEU A 22 9.62 3.48 20.18
CA LEU A 22 9.84 2.52 19.08
C LEU A 22 9.65 1.07 19.51
N TRP A 23 10.20 0.68 20.68
CA TRP A 23 10.08 -0.68 21.18
C TRP A 23 8.66 -1.02 21.59
N GLN A 24 7.94 -0.05 22.15
CA GLN A 24 6.50 -0.19 22.47
C GLN A 24 5.68 -0.35 21.19
N LEU A 25 5.92 0.49 20.17
CA LEU A 25 5.28 0.38 18.87
C LEU A 25 5.57 -0.97 18.21
N TYR A 26 6.82 -1.42 18.27
CA TYR A 26 7.21 -2.72 17.73
C TYR A 26 6.49 -3.86 18.44
N GLY A 27 6.45 -3.84 19.78
CA GLY A 27 5.70 -4.80 20.59
C GLY A 27 4.21 -4.80 20.27
N ILE A 28 3.59 -3.62 20.14
CA ILE A 28 2.20 -3.48 19.71
C ILE A 28 1.98 -4.11 18.35
N GLY A 29 2.89 -3.86 17.39
CA GLY A 29 2.81 -4.45 16.06
C GLY A 29 2.82 -5.98 16.09
N ILE A 30 3.73 -6.58 16.87
CA ILE A 30 3.81 -8.05 17.07
C ILE A 30 2.53 -8.57 17.73
N ILE A 31 2.07 -7.94 18.81
CA ILE A 31 0.85 -8.35 19.54
C ILE A 31 -0.36 -8.30 18.60
N LEU A 32 -0.53 -7.23 17.85
CA LEU A 32 -1.63 -7.11 16.87
C LEU A 32 -1.61 -8.22 15.83
N MET A 33 -0.43 -8.56 15.30
CA MET A 33 -0.29 -9.63 14.33
C MET A 33 -0.56 -11.02 14.91
N LEU A 34 -0.12 -11.29 16.15
CA LEU A 34 -0.40 -12.55 16.84
C LEU A 34 -1.87 -12.66 17.23
N LEU A 35 -2.48 -11.56 17.68
CA LEU A 35 -3.88 -11.50 18.10
C LEU A 35 -4.81 -11.85 16.94
N VAL A 36 -4.54 -11.37 15.72
CA VAL A 36 -5.30 -11.77 14.52
C VAL A 36 -5.23 -13.27 14.29
N ARG A 37 -4.08 -13.89 14.51
CA ARG A 37 -3.90 -15.32 14.32
C ARG A 37 -4.71 -16.16 15.30
N ILE A 38 -4.97 -15.62 16.51
CA ILE A 38 -5.73 -16.30 17.58
C ILE A 38 -7.23 -16.04 17.44
N VAL A 39 -7.63 -14.77 17.30
CA VAL A 39 -9.03 -14.32 17.39
C VAL A 39 -9.61 -13.96 16.00
N GLY A 40 -8.79 -13.86 14.97
CA GLY A 40 -9.22 -13.42 13.65
C GLY A 40 -10.20 -14.37 12.98
N LYS A 41 -11.14 -13.82 12.24
CA LYS A 41 -12.10 -14.58 11.44
C LYS A 41 -11.46 -15.00 10.12
N LYS A 42 -11.62 -16.28 9.75
CA LYS A 42 -11.25 -16.77 8.42
C LYS A 42 -12.27 -16.26 7.40
N THR A 43 -11.81 -15.48 6.44
CA THR A 43 -12.61 -14.98 5.32
C THR A 43 -11.84 -15.23 4.03
N LEU A 44 -12.46 -15.85 3.04
CA LEU A 44 -11.83 -16.20 1.75
C LEU A 44 -10.49 -16.97 1.91
N GLY A 45 -10.44 -17.91 2.86
CA GLY A 45 -9.25 -18.74 3.10
C GLY A 45 -8.11 -18.05 3.87
N ALA A 46 -8.25 -16.79 4.28
CA ALA A 46 -7.24 -16.06 5.03
C ALA A 46 -7.79 -15.46 6.33
N GLN A 47 -6.95 -15.45 7.38
CA GLN A 47 -7.31 -14.92 8.69
C GLN A 47 -6.60 -13.58 8.89
N ARG A 48 -7.25 -12.49 8.47
CA ARG A 48 -6.67 -11.13 8.42
C ARG A 48 -7.47 -10.08 9.18
N TRP A 49 -8.69 -10.42 9.58
CA TRP A 49 -9.67 -9.48 10.13
C TRP A 49 -10.07 -9.84 11.55
N ILE A 50 -10.12 -8.85 12.42
CA ILE A 50 -10.71 -8.96 13.75
C ILE A 50 -12.08 -8.29 13.71
N LYS A 51 -13.12 -9.03 14.07
CA LYS A 51 -14.49 -8.50 14.17
C LYS A 51 -14.78 -8.09 15.61
N LEU A 52 -15.00 -6.79 15.83
CA LEU A 52 -15.38 -6.21 17.10
C LEU A 52 -16.81 -5.66 16.99
N GLY A 53 -17.80 -6.52 17.23
CA GLY A 53 -19.21 -6.16 17.00
C GLY A 53 -19.48 -5.81 15.54
N PRO A 54 -19.98 -4.58 15.22
CA PRO A 54 -20.24 -4.15 13.85
C PRO A 54 -18.97 -3.71 13.10
N ILE A 55 -17.86 -3.49 13.82
CA ILE A 55 -16.62 -2.97 13.24
C ILE A 55 -15.68 -4.12 12.89
N THR A 56 -15.13 -4.08 11.70
CA THR A 56 -14.11 -5.04 11.25
C THR A 56 -12.79 -4.30 11.09
N ILE A 57 -11.76 -4.76 11.80
CA ILE A 57 -10.43 -4.15 11.81
C ILE A 57 -9.43 -5.09 11.14
N GLN A 58 -8.59 -4.54 10.25
CA GLN A 58 -7.45 -5.23 9.67
C GLN A 58 -6.16 -4.70 10.31
N PRO A 59 -5.56 -5.42 11.25
CA PRO A 59 -4.38 -4.94 11.98
C PRO A 59 -3.17 -4.66 11.09
N SER A 60 -2.98 -5.38 9.98
CA SER A 60 -1.87 -5.13 9.06
C SER A 60 -1.89 -3.72 8.45
N GLU A 61 -3.08 -3.06 8.38
CA GLU A 61 -3.21 -1.67 7.93
C GLU A 61 -2.54 -0.67 8.89
N PHE A 62 -2.50 -0.97 10.18
CA PHE A 62 -1.81 -0.15 11.20
C PHE A 62 -0.35 -0.55 11.34
N VAL A 63 -0.07 -1.85 11.25
CA VAL A 63 1.29 -2.38 11.38
C VAL A 63 2.21 -1.89 10.25
N LYS A 64 1.71 -1.66 9.04
CA LYS A 64 2.51 -1.05 7.96
C LYS A 64 3.02 0.36 8.34
N ILE A 65 2.21 1.15 9.09
CA ILE A 65 2.63 2.47 9.58
C ILE A 65 3.75 2.31 10.61
N ILE A 66 3.58 1.38 11.55
CA ILE A 66 4.58 1.07 12.57
C ILE A 66 5.91 0.66 11.91
N ILE A 67 5.86 -0.20 10.89
CA ILE A 67 7.07 -0.64 10.16
C ILE A 67 7.79 0.56 9.52
N ILE A 68 7.06 1.48 8.87
CA ILE A 68 7.67 2.67 8.27
C ILE A 68 8.35 3.55 9.32
N ILE A 69 7.72 3.75 10.49
CA ILE A 69 8.31 4.52 11.59
C ILE A 69 9.61 3.86 12.09
N ILE A 70 9.59 2.54 12.27
CA ILE A 70 10.76 1.78 12.72
C ILE A 70 11.89 1.84 11.70
N LEU A 71 11.58 1.64 10.42
CA LEU A 71 12.55 1.71 9.33
C LEU A 71 13.16 3.11 9.22
N ALA A 72 12.35 4.15 9.30
CA ALA A 72 12.82 5.53 9.24
C ALA A 72 13.83 5.82 10.37
N TYR A 73 13.52 5.42 11.60
CA TYR A 73 14.42 5.59 12.72
C TYR A 73 15.69 4.73 12.60
N TRP A 74 15.55 3.47 12.25
CA TRP A 74 16.66 2.53 12.15
C TRP A 74 17.66 2.97 11.10
N ILE A 75 17.19 3.39 9.94
CA ILE A 75 18.03 3.88 8.85
C ILE A 75 18.79 5.14 9.29
N THR A 76 18.10 6.12 9.87
CA THR A 76 18.72 7.38 10.26
C THR A 76 19.67 7.27 11.43
N SER A 77 19.41 6.34 12.36
CA SER A 77 20.30 6.12 13.50
C SER A 77 21.58 5.38 13.13
N ARG A 78 21.51 4.39 12.23
CA ARG A 78 22.61 3.48 11.92
C ARG A 78 23.36 3.87 10.63
N PHE A 79 22.67 4.43 9.65
CA PHE A 79 23.24 4.72 8.32
C PHE A 79 23.32 6.24 8.05
N LYS A 80 23.85 7.02 8.98
CA LYS A 80 24.00 8.49 8.86
C LYS A 80 24.69 8.94 7.57
N ARG A 81 25.62 8.12 7.05
CA ARG A 81 26.37 8.37 5.80
C ARG A 81 25.67 7.82 4.55
N GLY A 82 24.44 7.31 4.71
CA GLY A 82 23.67 6.65 3.65
C GLY A 82 23.96 5.16 3.51
N ILE A 83 23.23 4.51 2.60
CA ILE A 83 23.33 3.07 2.31
C ILE A 83 24.26 2.90 1.12
N ARG A 84 25.40 2.21 1.32
CA ARG A 84 26.49 2.18 0.34
C ARG A 84 26.64 0.84 -0.36
N ASN A 85 26.27 -0.25 0.29
CA ASN A 85 26.47 -1.62 -0.20
C ASN A 85 25.28 -2.51 0.13
N LEU A 86 25.27 -3.72 -0.41
CA LEU A 86 24.21 -4.70 -0.21
C LEU A 86 24.04 -5.11 1.26
N LYS A 87 25.14 -5.19 2.02
CA LYS A 87 25.08 -5.49 3.46
C LYS A 87 24.32 -4.41 4.22
N ASP A 88 24.59 -3.14 3.92
CA ASP A 88 23.85 -2.02 4.54
C ASP A 88 22.37 -2.08 4.20
N LEU A 89 22.03 -2.42 2.94
CA LEU A 89 20.64 -2.57 2.50
C LEU A 89 19.90 -3.67 3.26
N ILE A 90 20.51 -4.85 3.37
CA ILE A 90 19.93 -5.97 4.12
C ILE A 90 19.77 -5.60 5.60
N MET A 91 20.79 -4.98 6.20
CA MET A 91 20.72 -4.54 7.60
C MET A 91 19.71 -3.42 7.83
N ALA A 92 19.48 -2.55 6.85
CA ALA A 92 18.46 -1.50 6.92
C ALA A 92 17.05 -2.07 6.91
N PHE A 93 16.81 -3.18 6.21
CA PHE A 93 15.52 -3.84 6.14
C PHE A 93 15.25 -4.83 7.29
N LEU A 94 16.28 -5.26 7.99
CA LEU A 94 16.24 -6.30 9.04
C LEU A 94 15.13 -6.08 10.10
N PRO A 95 14.89 -4.85 10.62
CA PRO A 95 13.83 -4.65 11.62
C PRO A 95 12.40 -4.89 11.11
N ALA A 96 12.18 -4.81 9.80
CA ALA A 96 10.87 -5.08 9.22
C ALA A 96 10.58 -6.59 9.11
N ILE A 97 11.60 -7.43 9.01
CA ILE A 97 11.47 -8.86 8.70
C ILE A 97 10.55 -9.61 9.66
N PRO A 98 10.66 -9.50 11.00
CA PRO A 98 9.78 -10.22 11.92
C PRO A 98 8.29 -9.89 11.73
N LEU A 99 7.96 -8.61 11.55
CA LEU A 99 6.59 -8.19 11.30
C LEU A 99 6.10 -8.63 9.92
N LEU A 100 6.96 -8.59 8.89
CA LEU A 100 6.64 -9.08 7.55
C LEU A 100 6.40 -10.58 7.51
N ILE A 101 7.17 -11.38 8.26
CA ILE A 101 6.93 -12.82 8.41
C ILE A 101 5.54 -13.06 9.01
N LEU A 102 5.15 -12.31 10.02
CA LEU A 102 3.82 -12.44 10.63
C LEU A 102 2.70 -12.03 9.64
N ILE A 103 2.92 -11.01 8.82
CA ILE A 103 1.98 -10.59 7.76
C ILE A 103 1.88 -11.67 6.68
N LEU A 104 3.00 -12.23 6.24
CA LEU A 104 3.04 -13.33 5.26
C LEU A 104 2.38 -14.61 5.78
N ALA A 105 2.50 -14.88 7.08
CA ALA A 105 1.83 -16.01 7.72
C ALA A 105 0.29 -15.89 7.74
N GLN A 106 -0.26 -14.69 7.45
CA GLN A 106 -1.68 -14.41 7.25
C GLN A 106 -2.08 -14.38 5.75
N PRO A 107 -1.37 -15.01 4.86
CA PRO A 107 -1.23 -14.87 3.39
C PRO A 107 -1.50 -13.45 2.83
N ASP A 108 -1.05 -12.38 3.53
CA ASP A 108 -1.24 -10.99 3.07
C ASP A 108 -0.04 -10.48 2.26
N LEU A 109 0.10 -11.02 1.03
CA LEU A 109 1.12 -10.58 0.07
C LEU A 109 1.01 -9.09 -0.27
N GLY A 110 -0.21 -8.57 -0.41
CA GLY A 110 -0.40 -7.18 -0.79
C GLY A 110 0.22 -6.21 0.21
N THR A 111 -0.01 -6.39 1.53
CA THR A 111 0.62 -5.54 2.55
C THR A 111 2.15 -5.72 2.59
N THR A 112 2.63 -6.94 2.40
CA THR A 112 4.08 -7.20 2.31
C THR A 112 4.71 -6.42 1.15
N LEU A 113 4.08 -6.43 -0.03
CA LEU A 113 4.54 -5.68 -1.19
C LEU A 113 4.48 -4.16 -0.96
N ILE A 114 3.42 -3.65 -0.30
CA ILE A 114 3.31 -2.23 0.07
C ILE A 114 4.51 -1.80 0.92
N VAL A 115 4.81 -2.56 1.98
CA VAL A 115 5.92 -2.24 2.89
C VAL A 115 7.28 -2.32 2.17
N THR A 116 7.48 -3.36 1.39
CA THR A 116 8.73 -3.55 0.63
C THR A 116 8.93 -2.44 -0.41
N PHE A 117 7.87 -2.08 -1.14
CA PHE A 117 7.91 -0.97 -2.11
C PHE A 117 8.16 0.37 -1.41
N SER A 118 7.48 0.62 -0.27
CA SER A 118 7.68 1.85 0.50
C SER A 118 9.10 1.96 1.04
N PHE A 119 9.69 0.84 1.52
CA PHE A 119 11.11 0.79 1.85
C PHE A 119 11.98 1.11 0.63
N GLY A 120 11.66 0.56 -0.54
CA GLY A 120 12.31 0.91 -1.80
C GLY A 120 12.29 2.42 -2.08
N CYS A 121 11.14 3.08 -1.91
CA CYS A 121 11.02 4.54 -2.04
C CYS A 121 11.87 5.29 -1.01
N MET A 122 11.88 4.83 0.26
CA MET A 122 12.73 5.41 1.29
C MET A 122 14.21 5.36 0.90
N ILE A 123 14.66 4.18 0.42
CA ILE A 123 16.05 3.98 0.01
C ILE A 123 16.38 4.79 -1.25
N PHE A 124 15.48 4.80 -2.23
CA PHE A 124 15.68 5.53 -3.50
C PHE A 124 15.83 7.04 -3.30
N LEU A 125 15.07 7.61 -2.37
CA LEU A 125 15.04 9.06 -2.11
C LEU A 125 16.03 9.49 -1.01
N TYR A 126 16.61 8.55 -0.27
CA TYR A 126 17.60 8.82 0.75
C TYR A 126 19.03 8.73 0.18
N LYS A 127 20.03 9.03 0.98
CA LYS A 127 21.47 9.04 0.65
C LYS A 127 22.00 7.64 0.25
N THR A 128 21.50 7.07 -0.86
CA THR A 128 21.84 5.70 -1.30
C THR A 128 22.72 5.74 -2.54
N ASN A 129 23.67 4.80 -2.61
CA ASN A 129 24.56 4.67 -3.75
C ASN A 129 23.73 4.33 -5.03
N PRO A 130 23.87 5.14 -6.12
CA PRO A 130 23.12 4.90 -7.37
C PRO A 130 23.37 3.51 -7.99
N VAL A 131 24.57 2.99 -7.86
CA VAL A 131 24.91 1.63 -8.36
C VAL A 131 24.09 0.56 -7.65
N LEU A 132 23.86 0.72 -6.33
CA LEU A 132 23.03 -0.20 -5.56
C LEU A 132 21.58 -0.12 -6.03
N ILE A 133 21.06 1.08 -6.29
CA ILE A 133 19.71 1.29 -6.82
C ILE A 133 19.57 0.62 -8.18
N ALA A 134 20.52 0.81 -9.08
CA ALA A 134 20.53 0.14 -10.38
C ALA A 134 20.55 -1.39 -10.22
N GLY A 135 21.36 -1.92 -9.32
CA GLY A 135 21.39 -3.34 -9.00
C GLY A 135 20.05 -3.88 -8.50
N ILE A 136 19.35 -3.14 -7.63
CA ILE A 136 18.01 -3.50 -7.15
C ILE A 136 17.01 -3.54 -8.34
N MET A 137 17.01 -2.53 -9.20
CA MET A 137 16.13 -2.47 -10.37
C MET A 137 16.38 -3.63 -11.33
N ILE A 138 17.63 -3.95 -11.61
CA ILE A 138 18.01 -5.12 -12.44
C ILE A 138 17.54 -6.41 -11.78
N THR A 139 17.72 -6.57 -10.46
CA THR A 139 17.27 -7.76 -9.73
C THR A 139 15.75 -7.93 -9.83
N ILE A 140 14.97 -6.85 -9.67
CA ILE A 140 13.52 -6.90 -9.84
C ILE A 140 13.14 -7.34 -11.25
N LEU A 141 13.76 -6.79 -12.29
CA LEU A 141 13.53 -7.20 -13.69
C LEU A 141 13.87 -8.67 -13.92
N LEU A 142 15.00 -9.16 -13.36
CA LEU A 142 15.38 -10.57 -13.45
C LEU A 142 14.39 -11.49 -12.73
N ILE A 143 13.85 -11.09 -11.56
CA ILE A 143 12.82 -11.87 -10.87
C ILE A 143 11.59 -12.03 -11.75
N PHE A 144 11.12 -10.95 -12.40
CA PHE A 144 9.98 -11.05 -13.32
C PHE A 144 10.30 -11.92 -14.53
N GLY A 145 11.48 -11.75 -15.14
CA GLY A 145 11.90 -12.51 -16.33
C GLY A 145 12.15 -14.00 -16.05
N THR A 146 12.52 -14.36 -14.82
CA THR A 146 12.81 -15.75 -14.42
C THR A 146 11.61 -16.44 -13.74
N TYR A 147 10.42 -15.87 -13.80
CA TYR A 147 9.20 -16.44 -13.20
C TYR A 147 9.02 -17.95 -13.47
N PRO A 148 9.21 -18.47 -14.70
CA PRO A 148 9.04 -19.90 -14.97
C PRO A 148 9.95 -20.81 -14.13
N LEU A 149 11.12 -20.32 -13.70
CA LEU A 149 12.10 -21.10 -12.95
C LEU A 149 11.69 -21.30 -11.48
N TYR A 150 11.08 -20.28 -10.84
CA TYR A 150 10.69 -20.36 -9.44
C TYR A 150 9.18 -20.57 -9.24
N ARG A 151 8.39 -20.67 -10.31
CA ARG A 151 6.95 -20.98 -10.25
C ARG A 151 6.63 -22.18 -9.34
N PRO A 152 7.35 -23.32 -9.38
CA PRO A 152 7.07 -24.47 -8.53
C PRO A 152 7.26 -24.19 -7.02
N LEU A 153 7.98 -23.13 -6.64
CA LEU A 153 8.21 -22.75 -5.25
C LEU A 153 7.09 -21.88 -4.68
N LEU A 154 6.20 -21.38 -5.54
CA LEU A 154 5.07 -20.56 -5.13
C LEU A 154 3.90 -21.45 -4.69
N SER A 155 3.09 -20.95 -3.72
CA SER A 155 1.85 -21.61 -3.37
C SER A 155 0.85 -21.56 -4.52
N ASP A 156 -0.09 -22.54 -4.59
CA ASP A 156 -1.13 -22.63 -5.64
C ASP A 156 -1.90 -21.32 -5.79
N TYR A 157 -2.19 -20.64 -4.67
CA TYR A 157 -2.86 -19.35 -4.66
C TYR A 157 -2.04 -18.25 -5.36
N GLN A 158 -0.72 -18.23 -5.16
CA GLN A 158 0.18 -17.27 -5.79
C GLN A 158 0.36 -17.56 -7.28
N GLN A 159 0.54 -18.84 -7.62
CA GLN A 159 0.62 -19.28 -9.01
C GLN A 159 -0.65 -18.89 -9.77
N LYS A 160 -1.83 -19.19 -9.21
CA LYS A 160 -3.11 -18.85 -9.82
C LYS A 160 -3.24 -17.34 -10.08
N ARG A 161 -2.79 -16.48 -9.17
CA ARG A 161 -2.81 -15.01 -9.39
C ARG A 161 -1.95 -14.55 -10.56
N VAL A 162 -0.75 -15.11 -10.70
CA VAL A 162 0.13 -14.78 -11.82
C VAL A 162 -0.42 -15.34 -13.12
N GLU A 163 -0.94 -16.57 -13.12
CA GLU A 163 -1.57 -17.20 -14.29
C GLU A 163 -2.81 -16.44 -14.75
N THR A 164 -3.68 -16.06 -13.82
CA THR A 164 -4.86 -15.22 -14.11
C THR A 164 -4.45 -13.85 -14.68
N PHE A 165 -3.34 -13.28 -14.22
CA PHE A 165 -2.83 -12.02 -14.78
C PHE A 165 -2.30 -12.20 -16.20
N LEU A 166 -1.56 -13.29 -16.48
CA LEU A 166 -1.01 -13.56 -17.81
C LEU A 166 -2.08 -13.99 -18.80
N ASN A 167 -3.09 -14.76 -18.36
CA ASN A 167 -4.16 -15.31 -19.18
C ASN A 167 -5.53 -15.15 -18.51
N PRO A 168 -6.09 -13.93 -18.43
CA PRO A 168 -7.36 -13.67 -17.73
C PRO A 168 -8.55 -14.46 -18.29
N GLU A 169 -8.51 -14.78 -19.58
CA GLU A 169 -9.59 -15.49 -20.27
C GLU A 169 -9.78 -16.94 -19.81
N GLN A 170 -8.78 -17.53 -19.19
CA GLN A 170 -8.86 -18.90 -18.67
C GLN A 170 -9.61 -18.97 -17.31
N ASP A 171 -9.68 -17.86 -16.56
CA ASP A 171 -10.36 -17.79 -15.26
C ASP A 171 -11.69 -17.03 -15.40
N LYS A 172 -12.67 -17.67 -16.02
CA LYS A 172 -14.00 -17.09 -16.34
C LYS A 172 -14.92 -16.87 -15.12
N GLN A 173 -14.56 -17.31 -13.93
CA GLN A 173 -15.39 -17.20 -12.72
C GLN A 173 -14.67 -16.59 -11.52
N GLY A 174 -13.36 -16.27 -11.67
CA GLY A 174 -12.53 -15.73 -10.60
C GLY A 174 -11.95 -14.36 -10.91
N GLY A 175 -10.68 -14.19 -10.59
CA GLY A 175 -9.97 -12.92 -10.79
C GLY A 175 -9.90 -12.46 -12.25
N GLY A 176 -9.87 -13.40 -13.21
CA GLY A 176 -9.89 -13.07 -14.65
C GLY A 176 -11.21 -12.43 -15.10
N TRP A 177 -12.33 -12.94 -14.58
CA TRP A 177 -13.64 -12.33 -14.77
C TRP A 177 -13.68 -10.90 -14.21
N GLN A 178 -13.20 -10.72 -12.98
CA GLN A 178 -13.18 -9.39 -12.33
C GLN A 178 -12.37 -8.37 -13.16
N VAL A 179 -11.18 -8.75 -13.63
CA VAL A 179 -10.35 -7.88 -14.47
C VAL A 179 -11.06 -7.56 -15.80
N THR A 180 -11.71 -8.54 -16.41
CA THR A 180 -12.43 -8.35 -17.67
C THR A 180 -13.60 -7.37 -17.48
N GLN A 181 -14.43 -7.57 -16.46
CA GLN A 181 -15.54 -6.66 -16.13
C GLN A 181 -15.05 -5.26 -15.76
N SER A 182 -13.95 -5.18 -15.03
CA SER A 182 -13.30 -3.91 -14.70
C SER A 182 -12.87 -3.13 -15.96
N LYS A 183 -12.24 -3.79 -16.93
CA LYS A 183 -11.86 -3.18 -18.20
C LYS A 183 -13.08 -2.72 -19.02
N ILE A 184 -14.16 -3.52 -19.03
CA ILE A 184 -15.42 -3.15 -19.68
C ILE A 184 -15.99 -1.88 -19.05
N SER A 185 -16.03 -1.81 -17.69
CA SER A 185 -16.50 -0.63 -16.96
C SER A 185 -15.68 0.62 -17.31
N VAL A 186 -14.35 0.51 -17.29
CA VAL A 186 -13.47 1.63 -17.66
C VAL A 186 -13.70 2.07 -19.10
N GLY A 187 -13.82 1.11 -20.04
CA GLY A 187 -14.09 1.38 -21.45
C GLY A 187 -15.45 2.02 -21.71
N ALA A 188 -16.48 1.60 -20.96
CA ALA A 188 -17.84 2.14 -21.05
C ALA A 188 -17.92 3.62 -20.64
N GLY A 189 -17.03 4.08 -19.75
CA GLY A 189 -16.97 5.47 -19.34
C GLY A 189 -16.60 6.47 -20.43
N GLY A 190 -15.88 6.06 -21.45
CA GLY A 190 -15.47 6.96 -22.55
C GLY A 190 -14.73 8.20 -22.04
N PHE A 191 -14.98 9.36 -22.67
CA PHE A 191 -14.27 10.59 -22.31
C PHE A 191 -14.87 11.32 -21.10
N ILE A 192 -16.20 11.42 -21.00
CA ILE A 192 -16.93 12.19 -19.95
C ILE A 192 -17.74 11.34 -18.98
N GLY A 193 -17.77 10.02 -19.16
CA GLY A 193 -18.51 9.10 -18.31
C GLY A 193 -19.98 8.98 -18.65
N SER A 194 -20.63 7.99 -18.03
CA SER A 194 -22.08 7.74 -18.10
C SER A 194 -22.89 8.66 -17.18
N GLY A 195 -22.21 9.37 -16.29
CA GLY A 195 -22.82 10.20 -15.23
C GLY A 195 -22.81 9.51 -13.86
N ILE A 196 -22.74 10.33 -12.80
CA ILE A 196 -22.68 9.87 -11.41
C ILE A 196 -23.92 9.04 -11.08
N PHE A 197 -23.72 7.85 -10.51
CA PHE A 197 -24.75 6.84 -10.20
C PHE A 197 -25.51 6.30 -11.41
N LYS A 198 -25.03 6.51 -12.65
CA LYS A 198 -25.68 6.02 -13.87
C LYS A 198 -24.88 4.90 -14.55
N GLY A 199 -23.76 4.47 -13.99
CA GLY A 199 -22.96 3.37 -14.52
C GLY A 199 -23.76 2.07 -14.59
N SER A 200 -23.77 1.42 -15.73
CA SER A 200 -24.52 0.18 -15.96
C SER A 200 -23.86 -1.01 -15.25
N GLN A 201 -22.54 -1.09 -15.28
CA GLN A 201 -21.78 -2.18 -14.67
C GLN A 201 -21.79 -2.10 -13.13
N SER A 202 -21.71 -0.89 -12.59
CA SER A 202 -21.77 -0.65 -11.16
C SER A 202 -23.17 -0.91 -10.58
N ARG A 203 -24.24 -0.56 -11.31
CA ARG A 203 -25.65 -0.75 -10.86
C ARG A 203 -26.12 -2.21 -10.94
N LEU A 204 -25.64 -2.97 -11.91
CA LEU A 204 -26.04 -4.37 -12.12
C LEU A 204 -25.16 -5.36 -11.33
N GLU A 205 -24.25 -4.84 -10.49
CA GLU A 205 -23.36 -5.64 -9.63
C GLU A 205 -22.55 -6.71 -10.39
N PHE A 206 -22.25 -6.46 -11.69
CA PHE A 206 -21.45 -7.38 -12.49
C PHE A 206 -20.00 -7.49 -12.02
N LEU A 207 -19.51 -6.48 -11.28
CA LEU A 207 -18.17 -6.45 -10.75
C LEU A 207 -18.19 -6.72 -9.24
N PRO A 208 -17.80 -7.91 -8.77
CA PRO A 208 -17.61 -8.19 -7.35
C PRO A 208 -16.57 -7.26 -6.74
N GLU A 209 -16.76 -6.89 -5.47
CA GLU A 209 -15.84 -6.00 -4.72
C GLU A 209 -15.58 -4.64 -5.43
N ALA A 210 -16.55 -4.15 -6.20
CA ALA A 210 -16.43 -2.92 -6.97
C ALA A 210 -16.13 -1.69 -6.08
N GLN A 211 -16.76 -1.59 -4.90
CA GLN A 211 -16.61 -0.46 -3.99
C GLN A 211 -15.31 -0.50 -3.16
N THR A 212 -14.65 -1.65 -3.10
CA THR A 212 -13.42 -1.87 -2.34
C THR A 212 -12.20 -1.91 -3.24
N ASP A 213 -12.03 -2.99 -3.97
CA ASP A 213 -10.81 -3.27 -4.72
C ASP A 213 -10.84 -2.66 -6.13
N PHE A 214 -12.02 -2.49 -6.73
CA PHE A 214 -12.19 -1.98 -8.09
C PHE A 214 -12.89 -0.60 -8.15
N ILE A 215 -12.75 0.22 -7.11
CA ILE A 215 -13.38 1.55 -7.05
C ILE A 215 -13.00 2.44 -8.24
N PHE A 216 -11.78 2.31 -8.75
CA PHE A 216 -11.32 3.09 -9.90
C PHE A 216 -12.11 2.76 -11.18
N SER A 217 -12.63 1.52 -11.33
CA SER A 217 -13.51 1.16 -12.45
C SER A 217 -14.82 1.94 -12.38
N ILE A 218 -15.43 2.04 -11.18
CA ILE A 218 -16.69 2.80 -10.98
C ILE A 218 -16.45 4.27 -11.32
N ILE A 219 -15.37 4.85 -10.78
CA ILE A 219 -15.01 6.24 -11.06
C ILE A 219 -14.85 6.45 -12.56
N SER A 220 -14.14 5.54 -13.23
CA SER A 220 -13.90 5.63 -14.67
C SER A 220 -15.18 5.46 -15.49
N GLU A 221 -16.10 4.57 -15.09
CA GLU A 221 -17.38 4.38 -15.76
C GLU A 221 -18.27 5.63 -15.63
N GLU A 222 -18.34 6.19 -14.41
CA GLU A 222 -19.25 7.30 -14.11
C GLU A 222 -18.72 8.66 -14.59
N THR A 223 -17.41 8.90 -14.51
CA THR A 223 -16.79 10.21 -14.78
C THR A 223 -15.88 10.22 -16.01
N GLY A 224 -15.67 9.06 -16.62
CA GLY A 224 -14.88 8.90 -17.84
C GLY A 224 -13.39 9.18 -17.65
N PHE A 225 -12.72 9.36 -18.76
CA PHE A 225 -11.29 9.70 -18.79
C PHE A 225 -10.97 11.02 -18.05
N LEU A 226 -11.85 12.02 -18.18
CA LEU A 226 -11.64 13.33 -17.54
C LEU A 226 -11.64 13.21 -16.01
N GLY A 227 -12.65 12.59 -15.41
CA GLY A 227 -12.74 12.43 -13.96
C GLY A 227 -11.66 11.50 -13.40
N SER A 228 -11.35 10.40 -14.11
CA SER A 228 -10.25 9.52 -13.76
C SER A 228 -8.90 10.25 -13.74
N SER A 229 -8.66 11.11 -14.74
CA SER A 229 -7.44 11.93 -14.81
C SER A 229 -7.35 12.94 -13.68
N ILE A 230 -8.47 13.57 -13.28
CA ILE A 230 -8.52 14.47 -12.13
C ILE A 230 -8.15 13.70 -10.84
N VAL A 231 -8.74 12.52 -10.63
CA VAL A 231 -8.44 11.69 -9.46
C VAL A 231 -6.95 11.31 -9.41
N LEU A 232 -6.38 10.85 -10.52
CA LEU A 232 -4.95 10.55 -10.60
C LEU A 232 -4.08 11.79 -10.39
N GLY A 233 -4.50 12.94 -10.91
CA GLY A 233 -3.84 14.23 -10.69
C GLY A 233 -3.81 14.65 -9.22
N LEU A 234 -4.90 14.40 -8.47
CA LEU A 234 -4.97 14.66 -7.02
C LEU A 234 -4.02 13.74 -6.23
N TYR A 235 -3.92 12.44 -6.58
CA TYR A 235 -2.94 11.56 -5.96
C TYR A 235 -1.51 11.96 -6.29
N PHE A 236 -1.24 12.32 -7.54
CA PHE A 236 0.07 12.85 -7.94
C PHE A 236 0.43 14.09 -7.12
N TRP A 237 -0.52 15.01 -6.96
CA TRP A 237 -0.32 16.23 -6.16
C TRP A 237 -0.08 15.93 -4.68
N LEU A 238 -0.80 14.95 -4.10
CA LEU A 238 -0.58 14.48 -2.73
C LEU A 238 0.84 13.94 -2.55
N ILE A 239 1.25 13.00 -3.41
CA ILE A 239 2.58 12.37 -3.36
C ILE A 239 3.68 13.41 -3.59
N TYR A 240 3.50 14.30 -4.58
CA TYR A 240 4.41 15.40 -4.83
C TYR A 240 4.54 16.35 -3.62
N SER A 241 3.43 16.65 -2.95
CA SER A 241 3.42 17.49 -1.75
C SER A 241 4.21 16.87 -0.61
N LEU A 242 4.08 15.56 -0.38
CA LEU A 242 4.87 14.82 0.63
C LEU A 242 6.37 14.92 0.33
N ILE A 243 6.77 14.72 -0.93
CA ILE A 243 8.17 14.85 -1.36
C ILE A 243 8.65 16.32 -1.26
N ARG A 244 7.78 17.28 -1.57
CA ARG A 244 8.12 18.71 -1.44
C ARG A 244 8.32 19.10 0.02
N ILE A 245 7.47 18.63 0.92
CA ILE A 245 7.61 18.86 2.37
C ILE A 245 8.93 18.27 2.86
N SER A 246 9.28 17.06 2.46
CA SER A 246 10.52 16.40 2.90
C SER A 246 11.79 17.19 2.56
N LYS A 247 11.78 17.98 1.49
CA LYS A 247 12.91 18.84 1.12
C LYS A 247 13.11 20.04 2.05
N LYS A 248 12.07 20.41 2.81
CA LYS A 248 12.11 21.52 3.76
C LYS A 248 12.42 21.09 5.20
N VAL A 249 12.28 19.81 5.47
CA VAL A 249 12.56 19.22 6.79
C VAL A 249 14.07 19.02 6.95
N ASP A 250 14.66 19.44 8.06
CA ASP A 250 16.11 19.25 8.32
C ASP A 250 16.41 17.84 8.86
N ASP A 251 15.51 17.29 9.68
CA ASP A 251 15.67 15.98 10.32
C ASP A 251 15.51 14.82 9.32
N ASP A 252 16.53 14.00 9.18
CA ASP A 252 16.53 12.84 8.28
C ASP A 252 15.43 11.81 8.64
N PHE A 253 15.00 11.72 9.91
CA PHE A 253 13.92 10.84 10.33
C PHE A 253 12.58 11.29 9.75
N GLY A 254 12.27 12.59 9.85
CA GLY A 254 11.07 13.16 9.23
C GLY A 254 11.07 13.01 7.71
N LYS A 255 12.22 13.21 7.04
CA LYS A 255 12.36 12.96 5.59
C LYS A 255 12.00 11.53 5.23
N LEU A 256 12.57 10.56 5.94
CA LEU A 256 12.32 9.15 5.66
C LEU A 256 10.89 8.72 5.96
N LEU A 257 10.25 9.28 7.00
CA LEU A 257 8.82 9.08 7.25
C LEU A 257 7.98 9.52 6.05
N LEU A 258 8.24 10.72 5.54
CA LEU A 258 7.52 11.27 4.38
C LEU A 258 7.74 10.43 3.11
N TYR A 259 8.96 9.94 2.88
CA TYR A 259 9.25 9.04 1.74
C TYR A 259 8.53 7.70 1.87
N GLY A 260 8.48 7.14 3.08
CA GLY A 260 7.73 5.91 3.35
C GLY A 260 6.23 6.09 3.15
N ILE A 261 5.66 7.19 3.64
CA ILE A 261 4.24 7.53 3.46
C ILE A 261 3.92 7.73 1.98
N ALA A 262 4.75 8.49 1.26
CA ALA A 262 4.61 8.68 -0.19
C ALA A 262 4.67 7.34 -0.93
N GLY A 263 5.56 6.44 -0.54
CA GLY A 263 5.67 5.09 -1.08
C GLY A 263 4.41 4.25 -0.86
N ILE A 264 3.78 4.33 0.32
CA ILE A 264 2.51 3.65 0.59
C ILE A 264 1.42 4.16 -0.37
N PHE A 265 1.21 5.47 -0.46
CA PHE A 265 0.20 6.04 -1.36
C PHE A 265 0.49 5.69 -2.83
N LEU A 266 1.74 5.84 -3.26
CA LEU A 266 2.14 5.51 -4.63
C LEU A 266 1.86 4.05 -4.97
N PHE A 267 2.22 3.11 -4.10
CA PHE A 267 1.97 1.69 -4.35
C PHE A 267 0.47 1.38 -4.44
N HIS A 268 -0.34 1.93 -3.53
CA HIS A 268 -1.79 1.72 -3.57
C HIS A 268 -2.41 2.24 -4.87
N VAL A 269 -1.98 3.41 -5.37
CA VAL A 269 -2.43 3.94 -6.66
C VAL A 269 -1.98 3.04 -7.80
N LEU A 270 -0.68 2.70 -7.88
CA LEU A 270 -0.13 1.87 -8.96
C LEU A 270 -0.80 0.51 -9.03
N ILE A 271 -1.00 -0.16 -7.87
CA ILE A 271 -1.56 -1.50 -7.87
C ILE A 271 -3.07 -1.50 -8.11
N ASN A 272 -3.83 -0.55 -7.52
CA ASN A 272 -5.28 -0.49 -7.67
C ASN A 272 -5.67 -0.10 -9.09
N VAL A 273 -5.08 0.97 -9.62
CA VAL A 273 -5.30 1.39 -11.01
C VAL A 273 -4.74 0.35 -11.99
N GLY A 274 -3.56 -0.18 -11.71
CA GLY A 274 -2.93 -1.22 -12.53
C GLY A 274 -3.79 -2.48 -12.64
N MET A 275 -4.36 -2.98 -11.54
CA MET A 275 -5.22 -4.18 -11.60
C MET A 275 -6.57 -3.90 -12.27
N THR A 276 -7.15 -2.71 -12.11
CA THR A 276 -8.37 -2.29 -12.82
C THR A 276 -8.19 -2.23 -14.32
N LEU A 277 -7.02 -1.81 -14.77
CA LEU A 277 -6.66 -1.77 -16.20
C LEU A 277 -6.09 -3.09 -16.73
N GLY A 278 -5.90 -4.10 -15.85
CA GLY A 278 -5.28 -5.37 -16.21
C GLY A 278 -3.78 -5.27 -16.45
N LEU A 279 -3.11 -4.24 -15.94
CA LEU A 279 -1.66 -4.03 -16.01
C LEU A 279 -0.91 -4.61 -14.80
N ALA A 280 -1.65 -5.05 -13.78
CA ALA A 280 -1.11 -5.66 -12.57
C ALA A 280 -2.02 -6.82 -12.11
N PRO A 281 -1.47 -7.82 -11.39
CA PRO A 281 -2.27 -8.90 -10.85
C PRO A 281 -3.23 -8.40 -9.76
N VAL A 282 -4.40 -9.04 -9.64
CA VAL A 282 -5.40 -8.69 -8.61
C VAL A 282 -4.84 -9.01 -7.23
N THR A 283 -4.59 -7.98 -6.43
CA THR A 283 -4.02 -8.09 -5.08
C THR A 283 -5.03 -7.90 -3.97
N GLY A 284 -6.22 -7.35 -4.27
CA GLY A 284 -7.21 -7.01 -3.27
C GLY A 284 -6.73 -5.88 -2.34
N LYS A 285 -6.14 -4.84 -2.91
CA LYS A 285 -5.71 -3.65 -2.16
C LYS A 285 -6.52 -2.42 -2.57
N PRO A 286 -7.13 -1.75 -1.59
CA PRO A 286 -8.00 -0.61 -1.84
C PRO A 286 -7.21 0.60 -2.34
N LEU A 287 -7.88 1.48 -3.06
CA LEU A 287 -7.38 2.82 -3.37
C LEU A 287 -7.61 3.71 -2.14
N LEU A 288 -6.53 4.07 -1.44
CA LEU A 288 -6.58 4.80 -0.17
C LEU A 288 -7.35 6.12 -0.33
N LEU A 289 -8.18 6.48 0.65
CA LEU A 289 -9.06 7.66 0.68
C LEU A 289 -10.33 7.57 -0.18
N LEU A 290 -10.41 6.67 -1.14
CA LEU A 290 -11.57 6.52 -2.04
C LEU A 290 -12.31 5.20 -1.85
N SER A 291 -11.59 4.08 -1.71
CA SER A 291 -12.22 2.77 -1.51
C SER A 291 -12.96 2.68 -0.18
N TYR A 292 -14.07 1.95 -0.19
CA TYR A 292 -14.76 1.59 1.02
C TYR A 292 -13.90 0.64 1.86
N GLY A 293 -13.67 1.01 3.15
CA GLY A 293 -12.90 0.18 4.07
C GLY A 293 -12.49 0.95 5.34
N GLY A 294 -13.11 0.61 6.48
CA GLY A 294 -12.89 1.34 7.74
C GLY A 294 -11.42 1.40 8.17
N SER A 295 -10.70 0.28 8.12
CA SER A 295 -9.29 0.22 8.54
C SER A 295 -8.35 0.93 7.57
N SER A 296 -8.53 0.76 6.27
CA SER A 296 -7.71 1.42 5.24
C SER A 296 -7.96 2.93 5.21
N PHE A 297 -9.21 3.35 5.42
CA PHE A 297 -9.57 4.75 5.53
C PHE A 297 -8.93 5.39 6.77
N LEU A 298 -9.07 4.77 7.93
CA LEU A 298 -8.47 5.25 9.17
C LEU A 298 -6.94 5.31 9.08
N SER A 299 -6.31 4.26 8.56
CA SER A 299 -4.85 4.23 8.36
C SER A 299 -4.37 5.31 7.41
N SER A 300 -5.16 5.65 6.37
CA SER A 300 -4.85 6.74 5.44
C SER A 300 -4.82 8.10 6.13
N PHE A 301 -5.81 8.37 6.99
CA PHE A 301 -5.84 9.60 7.78
C PHE A 301 -4.71 9.65 8.81
N MET A 302 -4.34 8.52 9.41
CA MET A 302 -3.17 8.44 10.29
C MET A 302 -1.87 8.78 9.54
N LEU A 303 -1.70 8.27 8.31
CA LEU A 303 -0.55 8.58 7.46
C LEU A 303 -0.49 10.07 7.12
N ILE A 304 -1.61 10.69 6.76
CA ILE A 304 -1.68 12.14 6.48
C ILE A 304 -1.39 12.93 7.76
N GLY A 305 -2.00 12.56 8.89
CA GLY A 305 -1.72 13.20 10.18
C GLY A 305 -0.25 13.14 10.57
N LEU A 306 0.40 11.99 10.34
CA LEU A 306 1.84 11.83 10.58
C LEU A 306 2.67 12.73 9.64
N ALA A 307 2.28 12.86 8.38
CA ALA A 307 2.95 13.73 7.42
C ALA A 307 2.79 15.23 7.81
N GLU A 308 1.59 15.64 8.23
CA GLU A 308 1.35 17.01 8.72
C GLU A 308 2.09 17.27 10.04
N SER A 309 2.18 16.26 10.95
CA SER A 309 3.00 16.35 12.17
C SER A 309 4.46 16.64 11.82
N VAL A 310 5.02 15.97 10.82
CA VAL A 310 6.39 16.25 10.35
C VAL A 310 6.51 17.67 9.85
N LYS A 311 5.53 18.17 9.09
CA LYS A 311 5.54 19.53 8.54
C LYS A 311 5.43 20.61 9.62
N VAL A 312 4.59 20.39 10.64
CA VAL A 312 4.32 21.37 11.72
C VAL A 312 5.47 21.40 12.73
N ASN A 313 6.11 20.27 13.02
CA ASN A 313 7.13 20.12 14.06
C ASN A 313 8.55 19.96 13.49
N SER A 314 8.78 20.31 12.22
CA SER A 314 10.10 20.20 11.58
C SER A 314 11.05 21.36 11.91
N ASP A 315 10.52 22.45 12.41
CA ASP A 315 11.29 23.65 12.80
C ASP A 315 12.07 23.43 14.09
#